data_9d837615a3933ea7f599788f7b25462e
#
_entry.id   9d837615a3933ea7f599788f7b25462e
#
_cell.length_a   1.000
_cell.length_b   1.000
_cell.length_c   1.000
_cell.angle_alpha   90.00
_cell.angle_beta   90.00
_cell.angle_gamma   90.00
#
_symmetry.space_group_name_H-M   'P 1'
#
loop_
_entity.id
_entity.type
_entity.pdbx_description
1 polymer ?
#
loop_
_entity_poly.entity_id
_entity_poly.type
_entity_poly.pdbx_seq_one_letter_code
_entity_poly.pdbx_strand_id
1 'polypeptide(L)'
;MQTKATNSGTAEETAVKTLHVFIYDVASPHAPTFSTDANTLINSGNSWTASTPIRTLKADKYIFAGINLTPAIINEITSRGLGAFSYKEFEQSISDLTNPTDGFVMFNTTYPAVTPGDALATSAEAAKANPISIPVSRVVAKAAVVKSTSFVVNGGGTMQNITYGWRNINRRFYFIPKIDGGIIKDYNWDSYNVNDFVRGTDQIPVNEATATPTTFSYALENSFNYIPGSSLVDQTTFLSIQGQFLPTQICRIKTGVTAPQGATDFEFVNNPNGYGTFYVVRTDDGSSNYFITGTDAEKYAELCIAHAPDMPALTGGYSLSDNTFTNGMCYFHVLVNSAASGQYGPYGIYRNQYYRMTLNSIQAPGNPNDNFDHNQVISPNTWVDVNITVDEWQEIDEDCDL
;
A
#
# COMPACT_ATOMS: atom_id res chain seq x y z
N MET A 1 -6.65 -11.85 -22.38
CA MET A 1 -5.34 -11.95 -21.72
C MET A 1 -4.77 -10.55 -21.68
N GLN A 2 -4.90 -9.81 -20.57
CA GLN A 2 -4.15 -8.56 -20.41
C GLN A 2 -2.70 -8.98 -20.11
N THR A 3 -1.78 -8.59 -20.99
CA THR A 3 -0.36 -8.68 -20.69
C THR A 3 -0.09 -7.68 -19.57
N LYS A 4 0.21 -8.17 -18.36
CA LYS A 4 0.72 -7.31 -17.28
C LYS A 4 2.01 -6.65 -17.76
N ALA A 5 2.05 -5.33 -17.72
CA ALA A 5 3.29 -4.60 -17.97
C ALA A 5 4.25 -4.84 -16.79
N THR A 6 5.48 -5.21 -17.06
CA THR A 6 6.52 -5.31 -16.03
C THR A 6 7.13 -3.92 -15.80
N ASN A 7 7.24 -3.48 -14.54
CA ASN A 7 7.93 -2.26 -14.17
C ASN A 7 9.33 -2.61 -13.65
N SER A 8 10.37 -2.11 -14.32
CA SER A 8 11.76 -2.45 -14.00
C SER A 8 12.27 -1.95 -12.64
N GLY A 9 11.47 -1.16 -11.91
CA GLY A 9 11.91 -0.56 -10.66
C GLY A 9 12.91 0.59 -10.85
N THR A 10 13.26 1.25 -9.74
CA THR A 10 14.35 2.24 -9.70
C THR A 10 15.69 1.53 -9.51
N ALA A 11 16.79 2.28 -9.67
CA ALA A 11 18.13 1.74 -9.41
C ALA A 11 18.29 1.22 -7.97
N GLU A 12 17.71 1.92 -7.00
CA GLU A 12 17.72 1.53 -5.59
C GLU A 12 16.88 0.26 -5.33
N GLU A 13 15.73 0.16 -5.99
CA GLU A 13 14.83 -1.00 -5.88
C GLU A 13 15.45 -2.27 -6.49
N THR A 14 16.37 -2.14 -7.43
CA THR A 14 17.01 -3.26 -8.14
C THR A 14 18.45 -3.52 -7.69
N ALA A 15 18.98 -2.68 -6.77
CA ALA A 15 20.35 -2.81 -6.29
C ALA A 15 20.53 -4.10 -5.48
N VAL A 16 21.47 -4.93 -5.88
CA VAL A 16 21.96 -6.07 -5.10
C VAL A 16 23.29 -5.67 -4.46
N LYS A 17 23.31 -5.52 -3.15
CA LYS A 17 24.50 -5.15 -2.36
C LYS A 17 25.09 -6.36 -1.66
N THR A 18 24.24 -7.24 -1.14
CA THR A 18 24.64 -8.45 -0.45
C THR A 18 23.77 -9.62 -0.88
N LEU A 19 24.36 -10.81 -0.92
CA LEU A 19 23.67 -12.09 -1.11
C LEU A 19 23.95 -12.98 0.08
N HIS A 20 22.91 -13.58 0.64
CA HIS A 20 22.97 -14.61 1.66
C HIS A 20 22.33 -15.87 1.13
N VAL A 21 23.05 -16.98 1.17
CA VAL A 21 22.54 -18.29 0.78
C VAL A 21 22.48 -19.18 2.01
N PHE A 22 21.30 -19.76 2.26
CA PHE A 22 21.05 -20.65 3.39
C PHE A 22 20.76 -22.04 2.87
N ILE A 23 21.61 -23.01 3.22
CA ILE A 23 21.55 -24.39 2.72
C ILE A 23 21.25 -25.30 3.89
N TYR A 24 20.19 -26.10 3.79
CA TYR A 24 19.75 -27.02 4.81
C TYR A 24 19.68 -28.45 4.25
N ASP A 25 20.28 -29.41 4.96
CA ASP A 25 20.11 -30.84 4.67
C ASP A 25 18.67 -31.26 4.99
N VAL A 26 18.01 -31.92 4.07
CA VAL A 26 16.62 -32.38 4.28
C VAL A 26 16.54 -33.36 5.46
N ALA A 27 17.51 -34.27 5.58
CA ALA A 27 17.54 -35.30 6.62
C ALA A 27 18.06 -34.78 7.98
N SER A 28 18.84 -33.70 7.99
CA SER A 28 19.46 -33.17 9.20
C SER A 28 19.73 -31.68 9.01
N PRO A 29 18.77 -30.80 9.32
CA PRO A 29 18.82 -29.37 8.99
C PRO A 29 19.85 -28.63 9.85
N HIS A 30 21.13 -28.77 9.51
CA HIS A 30 22.19 -27.89 9.95
C HIS A 30 22.38 -26.79 8.91
N ALA A 31 22.45 -25.57 9.36
CA ALA A 31 22.48 -24.38 8.49
C ALA A 31 23.92 -23.88 8.30
N PRO A 32 24.67 -24.28 7.28
CA PRO A 32 25.75 -23.46 6.81
C PRO A 32 25.14 -22.19 6.21
N THR A 33 25.62 -21.04 6.65
CA THR A 33 25.26 -19.77 6.08
C THR A 33 26.42 -19.27 5.24
N PHE A 34 26.15 -18.97 3.97
CA PHE A 34 27.08 -18.26 3.11
C PHE A 34 26.60 -16.82 2.97
N SER A 35 27.53 -15.87 3.03
CA SER A 35 27.24 -14.45 2.81
C SER A 35 28.32 -13.84 1.95
N THR A 36 27.93 -13.06 0.95
CA THR A 36 28.84 -12.28 0.10
C THR A 36 28.24 -10.93 -0.22
N ASP A 37 29.07 -9.98 -0.60
CA ASP A 37 28.64 -8.64 -1.05
C ASP A 37 28.60 -8.54 -2.58
N ALA A 38 28.08 -7.42 -3.10
CA ALA A 38 27.97 -7.20 -4.53
C ALA A 38 29.31 -7.21 -5.28
N ASN A 39 30.44 -6.95 -4.60
CA ASN A 39 31.76 -6.92 -5.23
C ASN A 39 32.29 -8.35 -5.52
N THR A 40 31.75 -9.34 -4.83
CA THR A 40 32.07 -10.76 -5.05
C THR A 40 31.02 -11.44 -5.92
N LEU A 41 30.02 -10.74 -6.42
CA LEU A 41 28.98 -11.21 -7.31
C LEU A 41 29.26 -10.81 -8.75
N ILE A 42 28.91 -11.71 -9.68
CA ILE A 42 28.97 -11.46 -11.12
C ILE A 42 27.57 -11.10 -11.59
N ASN A 43 27.41 -9.87 -12.10
CA ASN A 43 26.16 -9.41 -12.65
C ASN A 43 26.05 -9.75 -14.14
N SER A 44 24.93 -10.31 -14.56
CA SER A 44 24.57 -10.56 -15.96
C SER A 44 23.12 -10.11 -16.22
N GLY A 45 22.93 -8.80 -16.29
CA GLY A 45 21.59 -8.20 -16.47
C GLY A 45 20.75 -8.27 -15.18
N ASN A 46 19.76 -9.14 -15.15
CA ASN A 46 18.89 -9.37 -14.00
C ASN A 46 19.28 -10.57 -13.15
N SER A 47 20.45 -11.16 -13.44
CA SER A 47 20.97 -12.34 -12.74
C SER A 47 22.27 -11.99 -12.05
N TRP A 48 22.47 -12.54 -10.86
CA TRP A 48 23.66 -12.35 -10.03
C TRP A 48 24.20 -13.69 -9.61
N THR A 49 25.46 -13.97 -9.90
CA THR A 49 26.11 -15.25 -9.63
C THR A 49 27.23 -15.04 -8.62
N ALA A 50 27.33 -15.91 -7.62
CA ALA A 50 28.45 -15.89 -6.70
C ALA A 50 29.75 -16.20 -7.46
N SER A 51 30.78 -15.38 -7.25
CA SER A 51 32.08 -15.55 -7.93
C SER A 51 32.82 -16.81 -7.50
N THR A 52 32.50 -17.35 -6.33
CA THR A 52 33.08 -18.56 -5.76
C THR A 52 31.97 -19.56 -5.41
N PRO A 53 32.00 -20.78 -5.95
CA PRO A 53 31.04 -21.83 -5.61
C PRO A 53 30.99 -22.14 -4.12
N ILE A 54 29.81 -22.42 -3.59
CA ILE A 54 29.60 -22.77 -2.19
C ILE A 54 29.79 -24.26 -2.03
N ARG A 55 30.70 -24.64 -1.15
CA ARG A 55 30.95 -26.03 -0.85
C ARG A 55 29.98 -26.58 0.20
N THR A 56 29.26 -27.65 -0.13
CA THR A 56 28.33 -28.34 0.78
C THR A 56 28.48 -29.84 0.71
N LEU A 57 27.81 -30.59 1.59
CA LEU A 57 27.77 -32.05 1.57
C LEU A 57 26.85 -32.52 0.43
N LYS A 58 27.21 -33.66 -0.20
CA LYS A 58 26.37 -34.33 -1.20
C LYS A 58 25.16 -35.01 -0.52
N ALA A 59 24.08 -34.26 -0.34
CA ALA A 59 22.83 -34.73 0.26
C ALA A 59 21.70 -33.85 -0.30
N ASP A 60 20.46 -34.30 -0.18
CA ASP A 60 19.27 -33.51 -0.56
C ASP A 60 19.19 -32.23 0.25
N LYS A 61 18.92 -31.11 -0.43
CA LYS A 61 18.98 -29.77 0.12
C LYS A 61 17.69 -28.96 -0.07
N TYR A 62 17.39 -28.12 0.92
CA TYR A 62 16.64 -26.89 0.71
C TYR A 62 17.61 -25.72 0.59
N ILE A 63 17.43 -24.89 -0.42
CA ILE A 63 18.33 -23.76 -0.72
C ILE A 63 17.50 -22.48 -0.77
N PHE A 64 17.86 -21.54 0.10
CA PHE A 64 17.22 -20.23 0.16
C PHE A 64 18.24 -19.15 -0.14
N ALA A 65 17.80 -18.10 -0.83
CA ALA A 65 18.56 -16.88 -1.05
C ALA A 65 17.87 -15.70 -0.39
N GLY A 66 18.65 -14.80 0.15
CA GLY A 66 18.21 -13.52 0.67
C GLY A 66 19.13 -12.40 0.19
N ILE A 67 18.54 -11.35 -0.36
CA ILE A 67 19.25 -10.19 -0.89
C ILE A 67 19.08 -9.05 0.09
N ASN A 68 20.17 -8.30 0.34
CA ASN A 68 20.19 -7.08 1.15
C ASN A 68 19.57 -7.27 2.55
N LEU A 69 19.80 -8.42 3.16
CA LEU A 69 19.21 -8.76 4.45
C LEU A 69 19.74 -7.85 5.55
N THR A 70 18.85 -7.38 6.42
CA THR A 70 19.25 -6.64 7.62
C THR A 70 19.92 -7.57 8.64
N PRO A 71 20.77 -7.05 9.54
CA PRO A 71 21.34 -7.85 10.63
C PRO A 71 20.28 -8.53 11.49
N ALA A 72 19.12 -7.91 11.71
CA ALA A 72 18.02 -8.49 12.46
C ALA A 72 17.46 -9.75 11.77
N ILE A 73 17.23 -9.70 10.46
CA ILE A 73 16.78 -10.84 9.65
C ILE A 73 17.82 -11.98 9.69
N ILE A 74 19.11 -11.64 9.51
CA ILE A 74 20.19 -12.64 9.54
C ILE A 74 20.23 -13.35 10.90
N ASN A 75 20.13 -12.59 11.99
CA ASN A 75 20.10 -13.13 13.35
C ASN A 75 18.89 -14.05 13.57
N GLU A 76 17.72 -13.67 13.07
CA GLU A 76 16.49 -14.46 13.15
C GLU A 76 16.67 -15.80 12.42
N ILE A 77 17.16 -15.78 11.17
CA ILE A 77 17.40 -16.98 10.38
C ILE A 77 18.46 -17.86 11.06
N THR A 78 19.53 -17.27 11.57
CA THR A 78 20.60 -17.99 12.25
C THR A 78 20.10 -18.68 13.53
N SER A 79 19.24 -18.02 14.29
CA SER A 79 18.71 -18.54 15.55
C SER A 79 17.67 -19.65 15.37
N ARG A 80 16.81 -19.52 14.35
CA ARG A 80 15.71 -20.47 14.08
C ARG A 80 16.07 -21.55 13.07
N GLY A 81 17.17 -21.40 12.32
CA GLY A 81 17.56 -22.31 11.25
C GLY A 81 16.46 -22.43 10.20
N LEU A 82 16.23 -23.64 9.67
CA LEU A 82 15.18 -23.91 8.68
C LEU A 82 13.78 -23.46 9.17
N GLY A 83 13.54 -23.44 10.48
CA GLY A 83 12.28 -22.99 11.08
C GLY A 83 11.93 -21.53 10.79
N ALA A 84 12.91 -20.67 10.46
CA ALA A 84 12.66 -19.30 10.06
C ALA A 84 11.86 -19.20 8.74
N PHE A 85 12.02 -20.16 7.85
CA PHE A 85 11.34 -20.23 6.55
C PHE A 85 10.02 -21.01 6.59
N SER A 86 9.65 -21.56 7.76
CA SER A 86 8.42 -22.36 7.93
C SER A 86 7.22 -21.48 8.30
N TYR A 87 7.01 -20.38 7.56
CA TYR A 87 5.91 -19.44 7.74
C TYR A 87 5.79 -18.92 9.17
N LYS A 88 6.93 -18.45 9.70
CA LYS A 88 6.99 -17.70 10.94
C LYS A 88 7.02 -16.22 10.62
N GLU A 89 6.08 -15.49 11.22
CA GLU A 89 6.04 -14.06 11.10
C GLU A 89 7.26 -13.39 11.73
N PHE A 90 7.78 -12.38 11.02
CA PHE A 90 8.88 -11.55 11.47
C PHE A 90 8.50 -10.08 11.36
N GLU A 91 8.79 -9.31 12.41
CA GLU A 91 8.49 -7.89 12.47
C GLU A 91 9.71 -7.05 12.06
N GLN A 92 9.51 -6.18 11.06
CA GLN A 92 10.55 -5.26 10.59
C GLN A 92 9.90 -3.99 10.04
N SER A 93 10.55 -2.83 10.22
CA SER A 93 10.07 -1.58 9.66
C SER A 93 10.19 -1.55 8.13
N ILE A 94 9.26 -0.86 7.46
CA ILE A 94 9.34 -0.66 6.00
C ILE A 94 10.65 0.04 5.62
N SER A 95 11.09 1.04 6.39
CA SER A 95 12.33 1.77 6.12
C SER A 95 13.58 0.90 6.14
N ASP A 96 13.60 -0.15 6.96
CA ASP A 96 14.71 -1.10 6.98
C ASP A 96 14.68 -2.06 5.79
N LEU A 97 13.46 -2.40 5.31
CA LEU A 97 13.27 -3.31 4.18
C LEU A 97 13.45 -2.62 2.82
N THR A 98 13.37 -1.30 2.79
CA THR A 98 13.44 -0.47 1.57
C THR A 98 14.56 0.57 1.64
N ASN A 99 15.62 0.29 2.40
CA ASN A 99 16.72 1.23 2.60
C ASN A 99 17.45 1.49 1.25
N PRO A 100 17.49 2.72 0.75
CA PRO A 100 18.12 3.01 -0.55
C PRO A 100 19.66 2.82 -0.54
N THR A 101 20.29 2.89 0.63
CA THR A 101 21.73 2.67 0.78
C THR A 101 22.09 1.18 0.76
N ASP A 102 21.33 0.37 1.48
CA ASP A 102 21.58 -1.06 1.66
C ASP A 102 20.89 -1.91 0.59
N GLY A 103 19.95 -1.32 -0.15
CA GLY A 103 19.10 -2.00 -1.13
C GLY A 103 17.85 -2.63 -0.51
N PHE A 104 16.93 -3.02 -1.37
CA PHE A 104 15.66 -3.62 -0.95
C PHE A 104 15.86 -5.07 -0.55
N VAL A 105 15.21 -5.49 0.55
CA VAL A 105 15.22 -6.88 0.99
C VAL A 105 14.41 -7.74 0.04
N MET A 106 15.02 -8.86 -0.40
CA MET A 106 14.38 -9.84 -1.28
C MET A 106 14.61 -11.26 -0.75
N PHE A 107 13.66 -12.14 -1.05
CA PHE A 107 13.73 -13.56 -0.74
C PHE A 107 13.17 -14.39 -1.89
N ASN A 108 13.37 -15.73 -1.84
CA ASN A 108 12.78 -16.66 -2.79
C ASN A 108 11.32 -16.33 -3.08
N THR A 109 10.93 -16.41 -4.34
CA THR A 109 9.54 -16.20 -4.77
C THR A 109 8.60 -17.28 -4.30
N THR A 110 9.15 -18.48 -4.03
CA THR A 110 8.40 -19.64 -3.52
C THR A 110 9.25 -20.41 -2.52
N TYR A 111 8.61 -21.25 -1.70
CA TYR A 111 9.36 -22.22 -0.89
C TYR A 111 10.12 -23.18 -1.82
N PRO A 112 11.44 -23.36 -1.67
CA PRO A 112 12.22 -24.12 -2.62
C PRO A 112 11.83 -25.60 -2.61
N ALA A 113 11.81 -26.20 -3.79
CA ALA A 113 11.76 -27.64 -3.91
C ALA A 113 13.05 -28.27 -3.38
N VAL A 114 12.99 -29.54 -3.01
CA VAL A 114 14.20 -30.29 -2.65
C VAL A 114 15.12 -30.39 -3.86
N THR A 115 16.35 -29.93 -3.69
CA THR A 115 17.44 -30.16 -4.65
C THR A 115 18.09 -31.52 -4.32
N PRO A 116 17.97 -32.54 -5.20
CA PRO A 116 18.55 -33.83 -4.95
C PRO A 116 20.09 -33.78 -4.83
N GLY A 117 20.67 -34.49 -3.91
CA GLY A 117 22.12 -34.55 -3.71
C GLY A 117 22.89 -34.95 -4.97
N ASP A 118 22.29 -35.79 -5.83
CA ASP A 118 22.90 -36.20 -7.10
C ASP A 118 22.82 -35.10 -8.19
N ALA A 119 21.97 -34.08 -8.04
CA ALA A 119 21.92 -32.92 -8.91
C ALA A 119 23.01 -31.89 -8.55
N LEU A 120 23.62 -31.97 -7.37
CA LEU A 120 24.70 -31.09 -6.98
C LEU A 120 25.98 -31.37 -7.77
N ALA A 121 26.66 -30.32 -8.17
CA ALA A 121 27.92 -30.41 -8.89
C ALA A 121 29.03 -31.10 -8.05
N THR A 122 29.89 -31.90 -8.69
CA THR A 122 30.95 -32.61 -8.01
C THR A 122 32.28 -31.86 -8.00
N SER A 123 32.37 -30.74 -8.69
CA SER A 123 33.53 -29.83 -8.70
C SER A 123 33.10 -28.37 -8.80
N ALA A 124 34.00 -27.47 -8.42
CA ALA A 124 33.76 -26.03 -8.52
C ALA A 124 33.57 -25.59 -9.97
N GLU A 125 34.30 -26.19 -10.93
CA GLU A 125 34.18 -25.89 -12.35
C GLU A 125 32.80 -26.31 -12.90
N ALA A 126 32.32 -27.48 -12.46
CA ALA A 126 31.00 -27.97 -12.85
C ALA A 126 29.88 -27.11 -12.27
N ALA A 127 30.02 -26.65 -11.01
CA ALA A 127 29.09 -25.72 -10.39
C ALA A 127 29.00 -24.39 -11.14
N LYS A 128 30.15 -23.80 -11.50
CA LYS A 128 30.20 -22.56 -12.30
C LYS A 128 29.59 -22.72 -13.70
N ALA A 129 29.72 -23.89 -14.28
CA ALA A 129 29.16 -24.17 -15.60
C ALA A 129 27.62 -24.33 -15.57
N ASN A 130 27.08 -24.78 -14.44
CA ASN A 130 25.65 -25.06 -14.25
C ASN A 130 25.21 -24.62 -12.85
N PRO A 131 25.11 -23.32 -12.60
CA PRO A 131 24.65 -22.79 -11.32
C PRO A 131 23.19 -23.14 -11.02
N ILE A 132 22.85 -23.23 -9.75
CA ILE A 132 21.45 -23.38 -9.33
C ILE A 132 20.80 -22.00 -9.34
N SER A 133 19.74 -21.86 -10.14
CA SER A 133 18.97 -20.63 -10.21
C SER A 133 17.94 -20.54 -9.09
N ILE A 134 17.91 -19.42 -8.37
CA ILE A 134 16.99 -19.15 -7.27
C ILE A 134 16.26 -17.82 -7.56
N PRO A 135 15.00 -17.87 -7.99
CA PRO A 135 14.24 -16.65 -8.22
C PRO A 135 13.92 -15.96 -6.90
N VAL A 136 14.20 -14.67 -6.83
CA VAL A 136 13.93 -13.84 -5.65
C VAL A 136 13.05 -12.65 -6.01
N SER A 137 12.31 -12.15 -5.04
CA SER A 137 11.47 -10.97 -5.18
C SER A 137 11.49 -10.10 -3.93
N ARG A 138 11.20 -8.82 -4.10
CA ARG A 138 11.10 -7.87 -3.00
C ARG A 138 9.98 -8.27 -2.06
N VAL A 139 10.19 -8.08 -0.75
CA VAL A 139 9.19 -8.43 0.28
C VAL A 139 8.10 -7.37 0.44
N VAL A 140 8.23 -6.23 -0.22
CA VAL A 140 7.27 -5.12 -0.15
C VAL A 140 6.49 -4.95 -1.45
N ALA A 141 5.30 -4.35 -1.34
CA ALA A 141 4.54 -3.74 -2.42
C ALA A 141 4.89 -2.27 -2.54
N LYS A 142 4.71 -1.67 -3.74
CA LYS A 142 4.82 -0.22 -3.93
C LYS A 142 3.56 0.37 -4.53
N ALA A 143 3.32 1.66 -4.26
CA ALA A 143 2.27 2.43 -4.90
C ALA A 143 2.78 3.75 -5.45
N ALA A 144 2.14 4.20 -6.54
CA ALA A 144 2.21 5.56 -7.02
C ALA A 144 0.83 6.06 -7.43
N VAL A 145 0.59 7.36 -7.21
CA VAL A 145 -0.62 8.03 -7.67
C VAL A 145 -0.25 9.12 -8.67
N VAL A 146 -0.93 9.12 -9.81
CA VAL A 146 -0.81 10.15 -10.85
C VAL A 146 -2.19 10.72 -11.16
N LYS A 147 -2.26 11.98 -11.58
CA LYS A 147 -3.49 12.54 -12.14
C LYS A 147 -3.72 12.01 -13.55
N SER A 148 -4.96 11.90 -14.00
CA SER A 148 -5.25 11.72 -15.42
C SER A 148 -5.04 13.03 -16.18
N THR A 149 -4.89 12.96 -17.50
CA THR A 149 -4.81 14.15 -18.37
C THR A 149 -6.08 15.00 -18.35
N SER A 150 -7.21 14.39 -17.95
CA SER A 150 -8.52 15.01 -17.82
C SER A 150 -8.94 15.20 -16.36
N PHE A 151 -7.99 15.21 -15.42
CA PHE A 151 -8.30 15.36 -14.01
C PHE A 151 -9.09 16.62 -13.72
N VAL A 152 -10.21 16.48 -13.01
CA VAL A 152 -11.10 17.57 -12.62
C VAL A 152 -11.49 17.48 -11.14
N VAL A 153 -11.71 18.64 -10.53
CA VAL A 153 -12.34 18.73 -9.22
C VAL A 153 -13.75 19.27 -9.43
N ASN A 154 -14.75 18.42 -9.15
CA ASN A 154 -16.16 18.77 -9.23
C ASN A 154 -16.62 19.42 -7.92
N GLY A 155 -17.59 19.07 -7.23
CA GLY A 155 -17.91 19.43 -5.84
C GLY A 155 -17.89 20.93 -5.49
N GLY A 156 -17.88 21.82 -6.50
CA GLY A 156 -17.95 23.27 -6.27
C GLY A 156 -16.67 23.90 -5.71
N GLY A 157 -15.50 23.33 -6.00
CA GLY A 157 -14.22 23.84 -5.50
C GLY A 157 -13.02 23.47 -6.35
N THR A 158 -11.84 23.76 -5.83
CA THR A 158 -10.54 23.34 -6.38
C THR A 158 -9.73 22.61 -5.30
N MET A 159 -8.70 21.88 -5.69
CA MET A 159 -7.84 21.16 -4.76
C MET A 159 -6.38 21.34 -5.13
N GLN A 160 -5.54 21.54 -4.10
CA GLN A 160 -4.09 21.66 -4.24
C GLN A 160 -3.34 20.77 -3.23
N ASN A 161 -2.02 20.70 -3.39
CA ASN A 161 -1.10 19.96 -2.50
C ASN A 161 -1.55 18.52 -2.28
N ILE A 162 -1.97 17.85 -3.37
CA ILE A 162 -2.45 16.48 -3.30
C ILE A 162 -1.25 15.56 -3.06
N THR A 163 -1.34 14.77 -1.99
CA THR A 163 -0.35 13.77 -1.61
C THR A 163 -1.02 12.43 -1.33
N TYR A 164 -0.22 11.37 -1.28
CA TYR A 164 -0.72 10.03 -0.99
C TYR A 164 0.27 9.22 -0.17
N GLY A 165 -0.22 8.15 0.42
CA GLY A 165 0.58 7.15 1.11
C GLY A 165 -0.26 5.99 1.58
N TRP A 166 0.40 4.85 1.82
CA TRP A 166 -0.25 3.70 2.41
C TRP A 166 -0.69 3.99 3.85
N ARG A 167 -1.81 3.41 4.23
CA ARG A 167 -2.35 3.41 5.59
C ARG A 167 -2.66 1.99 6.02
N ASN A 168 -2.75 1.80 7.31
CA ASN A 168 -2.99 0.49 7.93
C ASN A 168 -2.02 -0.56 7.41
N ILE A 169 -0.73 -0.28 7.59
CA ILE A 169 0.38 -1.07 7.05
C ILE A 169 0.68 -2.24 7.99
N ASN A 170 0.79 -3.41 7.46
CA ASN A 170 1.22 -4.61 8.16
C ASN A 170 2.62 -4.45 8.78
N ARG A 171 2.85 -4.94 10.00
CA ARG A 171 4.14 -4.87 10.69
C ARG A 171 5.00 -6.09 10.49
N ARG A 172 4.38 -7.22 10.12
CA ARG A 172 5.02 -8.53 10.04
C ARG A 172 4.85 -9.14 8.68
N PHE A 173 5.73 -10.07 8.35
CA PHE A 173 5.70 -10.81 7.09
C PHE A 173 6.35 -12.18 7.23
N TYR A 174 6.07 -13.07 6.30
CA TYR A 174 6.83 -14.30 6.11
C TYR A 174 8.01 -14.03 5.18
N PHE A 175 9.17 -14.63 5.43
CA PHE A 175 10.31 -14.51 4.51
C PHE A 175 9.94 -15.05 3.12
N ILE A 176 9.28 -16.20 3.07
CA ILE A 176 8.82 -16.84 1.84
C ILE A 176 7.29 -16.71 1.74
N PRO A 177 6.71 -16.38 0.57
CA PRO A 177 5.27 -16.35 0.40
C PRO A 177 4.63 -17.70 0.73
N LYS A 178 3.57 -17.70 1.54
CA LYS A 178 2.79 -18.91 1.79
C LYS A 178 1.71 -19.02 0.73
N ILE A 179 1.81 -20.04 -0.12
CA ILE A 179 0.78 -20.36 -1.11
C ILE A 179 0.02 -21.59 -0.60
N ASP A 180 -1.27 -21.43 -0.37
CA ASP A 180 -2.13 -22.50 0.12
C ASP A 180 -3.46 -22.49 -0.66
N GLY A 181 -3.82 -23.64 -1.25
CA GLY A 181 -4.95 -23.74 -2.15
C GLY A 181 -4.85 -22.85 -3.40
N GLY A 182 -3.62 -22.50 -3.82
CA GLY A 182 -3.36 -21.62 -4.96
C GLY A 182 -3.52 -20.12 -4.66
N ILE A 183 -3.69 -19.76 -3.37
CA ILE A 183 -3.83 -18.37 -2.92
C ILE A 183 -2.65 -18.00 -2.02
N ILE A 184 -2.12 -16.80 -2.19
CA ILE A 184 -1.10 -16.24 -1.29
C ILE A 184 -1.80 -15.81 0.00
N LYS A 185 -1.34 -16.39 1.12
CA LYS A 185 -1.85 -16.11 2.47
C LYS A 185 -0.73 -15.56 3.33
N ASP A 186 -0.91 -14.41 3.92
CA ASP A 186 -0.02 -13.93 4.96
C ASP A 186 -0.49 -14.41 6.35
N TYR A 187 0.14 -13.93 7.41
CA TYR A 187 -0.19 -14.36 8.78
C TYR A 187 -1.56 -13.84 9.26
N ASN A 188 -2.12 -12.80 8.63
CA ASN A 188 -3.44 -12.25 8.96
C ASN A 188 -4.59 -13.03 8.34
N TRP A 189 -4.32 -13.99 7.46
CA TRP A 189 -5.35 -14.68 6.69
C TRP A 189 -6.42 -15.33 7.58
N ASP A 190 -6.00 -16.03 8.62
CA ASP A 190 -6.88 -16.80 9.49
C ASP A 190 -7.16 -16.08 10.84
N SER A 191 -6.38 -15.06 11.20
CA SER A 191 -6.54 -14.37 12.49
C SER A 191 -6.09 -12.92 12.41
N TYR A 192 -7.05 -12.05 12.20
CA TYR A 192 -6.81 -10.60 12.20
C TYR A 192 -6.59 -10.06 13.62
N ASN A 193 -5.60 -9.17 13.76
CA ASN A 193 -5.34 -8.41 14.98
C ASN A 193 -4.96 -6.96 14.63
N VAL A 194 -5.76 -6.00 15.07
CA VAL A 194 -5.53 -4.57 14.82
C VAL A 194 -4.13 -4.09 15.25
N ASN A 195 -3.55 -4.68 16.29
CA ASN A 195 -2.22 -4.32 16.80
C ASN A 195 -1.07 -4.75 15.87
N ASP A 196 -1.34 -5.56 14.87
CA ASP A 196 -0.34 -5.97 13.86
C ASP A 196 -0.21 -4.95 12.73
N PHE A 197 -0.95 -3.87 12.80
CA PHE A 197 -0.91 -2.77 11.83
C PHE A 197 -0.35 -1.49 12.43
N VAL A 198 0.28 -0.68 11.59
CA VAL A 198 0.72 0.68 11.93
C VAL A 198 0.13 1.67 10.94
N ARG A 199 -0.11 2.88 11.42
CA ARG A 199 -0.50 3.97 10.54
C ARG A 199 0.71 4.39 9.69
N GLY A 200 0.59 4.31 8.36
CA GLY A 200 1.57 4.87 7.47
C GLY A 200 1.59 6.41 7.56
N THR A 201 2.75 7.00 7.36
CA THR A 201 2.97 8.45 7.48
C THR A 201 3.37 9.12 6.17
N ASP A 202 3.52 8.36 5.09
CA ASP A 202 3.93 8.90 3.81
C ASP A 202 2.95 9.97 3.31
N GLN A 203 3.52 11.03 2.73
CA GLN A 203 2.82 12.14 2.08
C GLN A 203 3.55 12.46 0.77
N ILE A 204 3.48 11.56 -0.18
CA ILE A 204 4.17 11.67 -1.46
C ILE A 204 3.33 12.51 -2.41
N PRO A 205 3.88 13.56 -3.05
CA PRO A 205 3.14 14.37 -4.00
C PRO A 205 2.57 13.54 -5.16
N VAL A 206 1.31 13.80 -5.51
CA VAL A 206 0.68 13.17 -6.69
C VAL A 206 1.28 13.78 -7.94
N ASN A 207 1.81 12.93 -8.82
CA ASN A 207 2.43 13.34 -10.06
C ASN A 207 1.40 13.76 -11.11
N GLU A 208 1.80 14.62 -12.05
CA GLU A 208 1.00 14.93 -13.22
C GLU A 208 0.91 13.71 -14.15
N ALA A 209 -0.13 13.64 -14.97
CA ALA A 209 -0.47 12.49 -15.81
C ALA A 209 0.68 11.98 -16.70
N THR A 210 1.50 12.89 -17.21
CA THR A 210 2.61 12.59 -18.13
C THR A 210 3.93 12.31 -17.43
N ALA A 211 3.99 12.51 -16.11
CA ALA A 211 5.20 12.25 -15.33
C ALA A 211 5.37 10.76 -15.05
N THR A 212 6.60 10.27 -15.16
CA THR A 212 6.96 8.95 -14.63
C THR A 212 7.23 9.11 -13.12
N PRO A 213 6.49 8.40 -12.25
CA PRO A 213 6.74 8.46 -10.82
C PRO A 213 8.17 8.01 -10.47
N THR A 214 8.83 8.79 -9.63
CA THR A 214 10.18 8.50 -9.11
C THR A 214 10.19 8.29 -7.60
N THR A 215 9.08 8.57 -6.94
CA THR A 215 8.91 8.40 -5.49
C THR A 215 7.67 7.55 -5.26
N PHE A 216 7.77 6.60 -4.35
CA PHE A 216 6.75 5.58 -4.10
C PHE A 216 6.49 5.43 -2.61
N SER A 217 5.27 5.04 -2.25
CA SER A 217 4.95 4.54 -0.92
C SER A 217 5.05 3.02 -0.92
N TYR A 218 5.63 2.45 0.13
CA TYR A 218 5.84 1.01 0.26
C TYR A 218 5.05 0.45 1.43
N ALA A 219 4.60 -0.81 1.29
CA ALA A 219 3.92 -1.54 2.35
C ALA A 219 4.27 -3.02 2.31
N LEU A 220 4.17 -3.70 3.44
CA LEU A 220 4.27 -5.15 3.50
C LEU A 220 3.02 -5.81 2.90
N GLU A 221 3.19 -7.06 2.47
CA GLU A 221 2.06 -7.92 2.06
C GLU A 221 0.99 -7.94 3.14
N ASN A 222 -0.27 -7.83 2.71
CA ASN A 222 -1.44 -7.99 3.57
C ASN A 222 -2.52 -8.74 2.79
N SER A 223 -2.82 -9.94 3.18
CA SER A 223 -3.91 -10.74 2.62
C SER A 223 -4.79 -11.29 3.73
N PHE A 224 -6.08 -11.35 3.49
CA PHE A 224 -7.07 -11.83 4.45
C PHE A 224 -8.20 -12.57 3.75
N ASN A 225 -8.93 -13.39 4.52
CA ASN A 225 -10.08 -14.12 4.00
C ASN A 225 -11.28 -13.17 3.83
N TYR A 226 -11.41 -12.58 2.64
CA TYR A 226 -12.48 -11.62 2.36
C TYR A 226 -13.85 -12.30 2.29
N ILE A 227 -14.78 -11.80 3.10
CA ILE A 227 -16.19 -12.24 3.13
C ILE A 227 -17.06 -11.01 2.81
N PRO A 228 -17.75 -10.99 1.64
CA PRO A 228 -18.63 -9.89 1.26
C PRO A 228 -19.67 -9.58 2.34
N GLY A 229 -19.82 -8.30 2.69
CA GLY A 229 -20.76 -7.82 3.69
C GLY A 229 -20.36 -8.08 5.15
N SER A 230 -19.16 -8.65 5.41
CA SER A 230 -18.68 -8.93 6.76
C SER A 230 -17.25 -8.48 7.02
N SER A 231 -16.37 -8.51 6.02
CA SER A 231 -15.00 -8.07 6.18
C SER A 231 -14.93 -6.56 6.40
N LEU A 232 -14.04 -6.13 7.29
CA LEU A 232 -13.91 -4.75 7.73
C LEU A 232 -12.76 -4.04 7.00
N VAL A 233 -12.88 -2.74 6.83
CA VAL A 233 -11.80 -1.87 6.29
C VAL A 233 -10.53 -2.02 7.10
N ASP A 234 -10.64 -2.25 8.39
CA ASP A 234 -9.55 -2.48 9.32
C ASP A 234 -8.63 -3.67 8.95
N GLN A 235 -9.15 -4.64 8.19
CA GLN A 235 -8.38 -5.79 7.70
C GLN A 235 -7.56 -5.47 6.45
N THR A 236 -7.76 -4.29 5.84
CA THR A 236 -7.11 -3.91 4.58
C THR A 236 -5.92 -2.98 4.81
N THR A 237 -4.96 -3.02 3.91
CA THR A 237 -4.02 -1.92 3.69
C THR A 237 -4.53 -1.12 2.49
N PHE A 238 -4.68 0.20 2.65
CA PHE A 238 -5.31 1.06 1.66
C PHE A 238 -4.48 2.32 1.40
N LEU A 239 -4.77 3.02 0.30
CA LEU A 239 -4.16 4.32 0.01
C LEU A 239 -5.04 5.44 0.57
N SER A 240 -4.42 6.34 1.35
CA SER A 240 -5.00 7.63 1.69
C SER A 240 -4.46 8.68 0.72
N ILE A 241 -5.38 9.33 0.00
CA ILE A 241 -5.12 10.53 -0.80
C ILE A 241 -5.59 11.70 0.03
N GLN A 242 -4.76 12.73 0.16
CA GLN A 242 -5.08 13.92 0.94
C GLN A 242 -4.70 15.19 0.19
N GLY A 243 -5.34 16.30 0.50
CA GLY A 243 -5.01 17.60 -0.05
C GLY A 243 -5.87 18.70 0.54
N GLN A 244 -5.64 19.92 0.07
CA GLN A 244 -6.39 21.07 0.51
C GLN A 244 -7.48 21.40 -0.52
N PHE A 245 -8.74 21.34 -0.09
CA PHE A 245 -9.90 21.73 -0.89
C PHE A 245 -10.24 23.21 -0.63
N LEU A 246 -10.51 23.91 -1.69
CA LEU A 246 -10.99 25.29 -1.66
C LEU A 246 -12.40 25.35 -2.24
N PRO A 247 -13.45 25.53 -1.44
CA PRO A 247 -14.78 25.86 -1.96
C PRO A 247 -14.74 27.17 -2.75
N THR A 248 -15.29 27.18 -3.96
CA THR A 248 -15.39 28.40 -4.78
C THR A 248 -16.39 29.38 -4.19
N GLN A 249 -17.51 28.86 -3.69
CA GLN A 249 -18.56 29.61 -3.02
C GLN A 249 -18.81 29.07 -1.62
N ILE A 250 -19.23 29.94 -0.74
CA ILE A 250 -19.70 29.59 0.60
C ILE A 250 -21.13 30.09 0.80
N CYS A 251 -21.88 29.35 1.62
CA CYS A 251 -23.18 29.73 2.12
C CYS A 251 -23.01 30.47 3.46
N ARG A 252 -23.76 31.50 3.69
CA ARG A 252 -23.81 32.23 4.95
C ARG A 252 -25.18 32.79 5.21
N ILE A 253 -25.48 33.13 6.46
CA ILE A 253 -26.66 33.87 6.84
C ILE A 253 -26.56 35.29 6.23
N LYS A 254 -27.64 35.80 5.59
CA LYS A 254 -27.69 37.15 5.02
C LYS A 254 -27.43 38.21 6.07
N THR A 255 -26.72 39.25 5.67
CA THR A 255 -26.47 40.40 6.54
C THR A 255 -27.76 40.99 7.05
N GLY A 256 -27.88 41.17 8.38
CA GLY A 256 -29.07 41.72 9.03
C GLY A 256 -30.11 40.67 9.47
N VAL A 257 -29.96 39.42 9.08
CA VAL A 257 -30.78 38.31 9.58
C VAL A 257 -30.17 37.78 10.88
N THR A 258 -30.89 37.89 11.99
CA THR A 258 -30.44 37.42 13.30
C THR A 258 -31.03 36.07 13.69
N ALA A 259 -32.13 35.66 13.09
CA ALA A 259 -32.81 34.40 13.36
C ALA A 259 -33.38 33.82 12.04
N PRO A 260 -32.55 33.15 11.24
CA PRO A 260 -32.99 32.57 9.99
C PRO A 260 -34.05 31.48 10.20
N GLN A 261 -35.04 31.44 9.31
CA GLN A 261 -36.21 30.59 9.38
C GLN A 261 -36.36 29.67 8.16
N GLY A 262 -35.62 29.91 7.08
CA GLY A 262 -35.69 29.13 5.85
C GLY A 262 -34.62 29.51 4.83
N ALA A 263 -34.67 28.90 3.66
CA ALA A 263 -33.62 29.02 2.62
C ALA A 263 -33.41 30.48 2.15
N THR A 264 -34.45 31.31 2.16
CA THR A 264 -34.38 32.73 1.72
C THR A 264 -33.50 33.60 2.64
N ASP A 265 -33.16 33.10 3.83
CA ASP A 265 -32.35 33.84 4.81
C ASP A 265 -30.82 33.57 4.62
N PHE A 266 -30.49 32.70 3.71
CA PHE A 266 -29.12 32.41 3.33
C PHE A 266 -28.75 32.97 1.96
N GLU A 267 -27.47 33.19 1.73
CA GLU A 267 -26.92 33.61 0.45
C GLU A 267 -25.62 32.87 0.14
N PHE A 268 -25.36 32.64 -1.16
CA PHE A 268 -24.10 32.12 -1.63
C PHE A 268 -23.20 33.26 -2.10
N VAL A 269 -21.99 33.31 -1.60
CA VAL A 269 -20.99 34.32 -1.96
C VAL A 269 -19.67 33.65 -2.33
N ASN A 270 -18.81 34.34 -3.07
CA ASN A 270 -17.47 33.87 -3.35
C ASN A 270 -16.72 33.65 -2.03
N ASN A 271 -15.95 32.56 -1.93
CA ASN A 271 -15.19 32.26 -0.73
C ASN A 271 -14.08 33.30 -0.49
N PRO A 272 -14.13 34.08 0.61
CA PRO A 272 -13.12 35.10 0.90
C PRO A 272 -11.88 34.56 1.59
N ASN A 273 -11.93 33.32 2.12
CA ASN A 273 -10.89 32.77 3.00
C ASN A 273 -9.81 31.95 2.29
N GLY A 274 -9.92 31.75 0.99
CA GLY A 274 -8.99 30.86 0.29
C GLY A 274 -9.00 29.46 0.91
N TYR A 275 -7.82 28.82 1.06
CA TYR A 275 -7.65 27.48 1.65
C TYR A 275 -7.72 27.47 3.19
N GLY A 276 -8.61 28.23 3.76
CA GLY A 276 -8.86 28.24 5.21
C GLY A 276 -9.73 27.09 5.69
N THR A 277 -10.01 27.09 7.00
CA THR A 277 -10.98 26.16 7.58
C THR A 277 -12.38 26.46 7.07
N PHE A 278 -13.11 25.42 6.71
CA PHE A 278 -14.51 25.48 6.31
C PHE A 278 -15.32 24.33 6.91
N TYR A 279 -16.62 24.44 6.85
CA TYR A 279 -17.57 23.46 7.37
C TYR A 279 -18.48 23.00 6.23
N VAL A 280 -18.93 21.75 6.26
CA VAL A 280 -19.78 21.18 5.21
C VAL A 280 -21.09 20.71 5.79
N VAL A 281 -22.20 21.08 5.16
CA VAL A 281 -23.51 20.44 5.37
C VAL A 281 -23.86 19.66 4.11
N ARG A 282 -23.91 18.34 4.21
CA ARG A 282 -24.34 17.43 3.12
C ARG A 282 -25.80 17.09 3.32
N THR A 283 -26.60 17.31 2.32
CA THR A 283 -28.05 17.09 2.36
C THR A 283 -28.45 15.81 1.63
N ASP A 284 -29.65 15.30 1.87
CA ASP A 284 -30.11 14.01 1.37
C ASP A 284 -30.22 13.94 -0.16
N ASP A 285 -30.28 15.07 -0.84
CA ASP A 285 -30.21 15.18 -2.30
C ASP A 285 -28.81 15.03 -2.88
N GLY A 286 -27.81 14.82 -2.01
CA GLY A 286 -26.39 14.67 -2.39
C GLY A 286 -25.64 15.98 -2.56
N SER A 287 -26.26 17.14 -2.33
CA SER A 287 -25.57 18.43 -2.41
C SER A 287 -24.70 18.67 -1.18
N SER A 288 -23.62 19.44 -1.37
CA SER A 288 -22.70 19.89 -0.32
C SER A 288 -22.70 21.41 -0.26
N ASN A 289 -23.04 21.95 0.90
CA ASN A 289 -23.01 23.38 1.17
C ASN A 289 -21.84 23.71 2.09
N TYR A 290 -21.05 24.72 1.74
CA TYR A 290 -19.82 25.09 2.42
C TYR A 290 -20.00 26.37 3.23
N PHE A 291 -19.44 26.42 4.43
CA PHE A 291 -19.54 27.54 5.36
C PHE A 291 -18.16 27.87 5.93
N ILE A 292 -17.92 29.16 6.23
CA ILE A 292 -16.67 29.58 6.91
C ILE A 292 -16.86 29.77 8.42
N THR A 293 -18.09 29.74 8.92
CA THR A 293 -18.41 29.75 10.35
C THR A 293 -19.17 28.50 10.74
N GLY A 294 -18.82 27.90 11.87
CA GLY A 294 -19.56 26.75 12.41
C GLY A 294 -21.00 27.11 12.76
N THR A 295 -21.23 28.34 13.26
CA THR A 295 -22.58 28.83 13.60
C THR A 295 -23.53 28.84 12.40
N ASP A 296 -23.07 29.30 11.23
CA ASP A 296 -23.91 29.33 10.03
C ASP A 296 -24.18 27.87 9.54
N ALA A 297 -23.17 26.99 9.62
CA ALA A 297 -23.33 25.59 9.26
C ALA A 297 -24.33 24.87 10.16
N GLU A 298 -24.20 25.02 11.47
CA GLU A 298 -25.12 24.42 12.45
C GLU A 298 -26.54 24.93 12.23
N LYS A 299 -26.72 26.24 12.02
CA LYS A 299 -28.04 26.82 11.82
C LYS A 299 -28.68 26.36 10.52
N TYR A 300 -27.90 26.27 9.44
CA TYR A 300 -28.38 25.70 8.18
C TYR A 300 -28.82 24.23 8.34
N ALA A 301 -27.99 23.42 9.00
CA ALA A 301 -28.31 22.02 9.27
C ALA A 301 -29.55 21.83 10.15
N GLU A 302 -29.70 22.65 11.21
CA GLU A 302 -30.91 22.64 12.05
C GLU A 302 -32.19 22.88 11.22
N LEU A 303 -32.16 23.84 10.32
CA LEU A 303 -33.30 24.17 9.48
C LEU A 303 -33.58 23.09 8.42
N CYS A 304 -32.54 22.42 7.89
CA CYS A 304 -32.69 21.24 7.04
C CYS A 304 -33.36 20.08 7.79
N ILE A 305 -32.91 19.78 9.01
CA ILE A 305 -33.48 18.74 9.87
C ILE A 305 -34.92 19.05 10.25
N ALA A 306 -35.24 20.32 10.49
CA ALA A 306 -36.57 20.79 10.85
C ALA A 306 -37.51 20.88 9.63
N HIS A 307 -37.03 20.59 8.41
CA HIS A 307 -37.80 20.78 7.15
C HIS A 307 -38.40 22.19 7.02
N ALA A 308 -37.60 23.21 7.38
CA ALA A 308 -37.99 24.58 7.30
C ALA A 308 -38.26 24.99 5.82
N PRO A 309 -38.99 26.11 5.57
CA PRO A 309 -39.41 26.51 4.21
C PRO A 309 -38.25 26.51 3.22
N ASP A 310 -38.42 25.79 2.11
CA ASP A 310 -37.50 25.68 0.96
C ASP A 310 -36.10 25.17 1.30
N MET A 311 -35.88 24.62 2.52
CA MET A 311 -34.64 23.96 2.90
C MET A 311 -34.58 22.54 2.32
N PRO A 312 -33.37 22.09 1.84
CA PRO A 312 -33.18 20.69 1.47
C PRO A 312 -33.30 19.78 2.71
N ALA A 313 -33.71 18.53 2.52
CA ALA A 313 -33.83 17.58 3.62
C ALA A 313 -32.46 17.11 4.15
N LEU A 314 -32.39 16.89 5.45
CA LEU A 314 -31.26 16.26 6.15
C LEU A 314 -31.79 15.33 7.25
N THR A 315 -31.80 14.04 6.98
CA THR A 315 -32.38 13.04 7.90
C THR A 315 -31.36 12.44 8.87
N GLY A 316 -30.07 12.47 8.55
CA GLY A 316 -29.00 11.81 9.32
C GLY A 316 -28.50 12.58 10.54
N GLY A 317 -29.05 13.75 10.86
CA GLY A 317 -28.47 14.64 11.87
C GLY A 317 -27.23 15.38 11.39
N TYR A 318 -26.65 16.22 12.24
CA TYR A 318 -25.45 16.99 11.93
C TYR A 318 -24.51 17.08 13.14
N SER A 319 -23.22 16.84 12.91
CA SER A 319 -22.14 17.05 13.89
C SER A 319 -21.14 18.02 13.27
N LEU A 320 -20.93 19.14 13.94
CA LEU A 320 -19.97 20.15 13.48
C LEU A 320 -18.56 19.60 13.42
N SER A 321 -18.13 18.84 14.45
CA SER A 321 -16.78 18.26 14.54
C SER A 321 -16.48 17.32 13.37
N ASP A 322 -17.46 16.53 12.95
CA ASP A 322 -17.31 15.53 11.88
C ASP A 322 -17.37 16.14 10.49
N ASN A 323 -17.67 17.43 10.41
CA ASN A 323 -17.81 18.18 9.17
C ASN A 323 -16.90 19.43 9.13
N THR A 324 -15.88 19.50 9.99
CA THR A 324 -14.90 20.59 10.05
C THR A 324 -13.63 20.24 9.28
N PHE A 325 -13.37 20.95 8.19
CA PHE A 325 -12.19 20.79 7.33
C PHE A 325 -11.13 21.82 7.72
N THR A 326 -10.28 21.47 8.67
CA THR A 326 -9.23 22.37 9.17
C THR A 326 -8.20 22.69 8.10
N ASN A 327 -7.99 23.99 7.83
CA ASN A 327 -7.11 24.47 6.75
C ASN A 327 -7.43 23.87 5.37
N GLY A 328 -8.68 23.51 5.13
CA GLY A 328 -9.11 22.89 3.89
C GLY A 328 -8.69 21.44 3.70
N MET A 329 -8.03 20.83 4.67
CA MET A 329 -7.54 19.44 4.53
C MET A 329 -8.69 18.47 4.42
N CYS A 330 -8.60 17.59 3.43
CA CYS A 330 -9.52 16.48 3.23
C CYS A 330 -8.78 15.21 2.82
N TYR A 331 -9.40 14.06 3.10
CA TYR A 331 -8.80 12.74 2.97
C TYR A 331 -9.75 11.78 2.26
N PHE A 332 -9.18 10.93 1.42
CA PHE A 332 -9.90 9.91 0.66
C PHE A 332 -9.20 8.57 0.88
N HIS A 333 -9.93 7.59 1.38
CA HIS A 333 -9.42 6.24 1.58
C HIS A 333 -9.80 5.37 0.38
N VAL A 334 -8.81 4.87 -0.33
CA VAL A 334 -9.00 4.11 -1.55
C VAL A 334 -8.52 2.68 -1.35
N LEU A 335 -9.47 1.75 -1.33
CA LEU A 335 -9.19 0.33 -1.29
C LEU A 335 -8.66 -0.12 -2.65
N VAL A 336 -7.58 -0.91 -2.62
CA VAL A 336 -6.95 -1.43 -3.84
C VAL A 336 -7.36 -2.88 -4.09
N ASN A 337 -7.13 -3.38 -5.33
CA ASN A 337 -7.33 -4.78 -5.68
C ASN A 337 -8.71 -5.34 -5.30
N SER A 338 -9.78 -4.65 -5.66
CA SER A 338 -11.16 -5.03 -5.33
C SER A 338 -11.63 -6.35 -5.95
N ALA A 339 -10.95 -6.86 -7.00
CA ALA A 339 -11.26 -8.12 -7.67
C ALA A 339 -10.18 -9.16 -7.39
N ALA A 340 -10.59 -10.38 -7.01
CA ALA A 340 -9.69 -11.52 -6.95
C ALA A 340 -9.22 -11.93 -8.34
N SER A 341 -7.95 -12.28 -8.48
CA SER A 341 -7.38 -12.76 -9.74
C SER A 341 -6.25 -13.76 -9.48
N GLY A 342 -6.42 -14.99 -9.94
CA GLY A 342 -5.41 -16.04 -9.79
C GLY A 342 -5.10 -16.33 -8.32
N GLN A 343 -3.83 -16.12 -7.93
CA GLN A 343 -3.36 -16.35 -6.56
C GLN A 343 -3.63 -15.18 -5.60
N TYR A 344 -4.22 -14.10 -6.05
CA TYR A 344 -4.44 -12.89 -5.26
C TYR A 344 -5.91 -12.82 -4.79
N GLY A 345 -6.11 -12.62 -3.50
CA GLY A 345 -7.43 -12.39 -2.90
C GLY A 345 -7.89 -10.94 -3.06
N PRO A 346 -9.21 -10.67 -2.98
CA PRO A 346 -9.74 -9.31 -3.05
C PRO A 346 -9.23 -8.43 -1.90
N TYR A 347 -9.01 -7.15 -2.19
CA TYR A 347 -8.56 -6.11 -1.26
C TYR A 347 -7.23 -6.39 -0.56
N GLY A 348 -6.52 -7.46 -0.93
CA GLY A 348 -5.15 -7.73 -0.47
C GLY A 348 -4.13 -6.90 -1.24
N ILE A 349 -2.99 -6.63 -0.61
CA ILE A 349 -1.78 -6.15 -1.27
C ILE A 349 -0.70 -7.22 -1.17
N TYR A 350 0.10 -7.35 -2.21
CA TYR A 350 1.03 -8.46 -2.35
C TYR A 350 2.44 -7.94 -2.62
N ARG A 351 3.42 -8.62 -2.04
CA ARG A 351 4.84 -8.32 -2.27
C ARG A 351 5.18 -8.33 -3.77
N ASN A 352 6.15 -7.56 -4.15
CA ASN A 352 6.62 -7.43 -5.52
C ASN A 352 5.52 -7.01 -6.54
N GLN A 353 4.46 -6.34 -6.07
CA GLN A 353 3.43 -5.75 -6.93
C GLN A 353 3.53 -4.23 -6.91
N TYR A 354 3.30 -3.61 -8.07
CA TYR A 354 3.23 -2.17 -8.24
C TYR A 354 1.80 -1.73 -8.49
N TYR A 355 1.23 -1.02 -7.53
CA TYR A 355 -0.11 -0.45 -7.60
C TYR A 355 -0.03 0.98 -8.13
N ARG A 356 -0.34 1.15 -9.42
CA ARG A 356 -0.39 2.45 -10.05
C ARG A 356 -1.83 2.94 -10.12
N MET A 357 -2.11 4.02 -9.39
CA MET A 357 -3.43 4.63 -9.35
C MET A 357 -3.46 5.87 -10.24
N THR A 358 -4.49 5.98 -11.07
CA THR A 358 -4.78 7.17 -11.86
C THR A 358 -6.00 7.87 -11.28
N LEU A 359 -5.80 9.07 -10.76
CA LEU A 359 -6.83 9.92 -10.19
C LEU A 359 -7.54 10.67 -11.33
N ASN A 360 -8.80 10.33 -11.60
CA ASN A 360 -9.58 10.92 -12.70
C ASN A 360 -10.32 12.17 -12.26
N SER A 361 -10.97 12.12 -11.10
CA SER A 361 -11.73 13.26 -10.58
C SER A 361 -11.90 13.19 -9.07
N ILE A 362 -12.24 14.33 -8.48
CA ILE A 362 -12.67 14.46 -7.09
C ILE A 362 -14.09 15.07 -7.12
N GLN A 363 -15.07 14.32 -6.64
CA GLN A 363 -16.48 14.70 -6.74
C GLN A 363 -16.94 15.62 -5.61
N ALA A 364 -16.33 15.53 -4.44
CA ALA A 364 -16.63 16.33 -3.25
C ALA A 364 -15.41 16.29 -2.31
N PRO A 365 -15.30 17.18 -1.32
CA PRO A 365 -14.35 17.00 -0.23
C PRO A 365 -14.60 15.66 0.45
N GLY A 366 -13.53 14.90 0.67
CA GLY A 366 -13.59 13.57 1.33
C GLY A 366 -13.93 13.68 2.82
N ASN A 367 -13.15 13.02 3.65
CA ASN A 367 -13.26 13.10 5.11
C ASN A 367 -12.45 14.27 5.67
N PRO A 368 -12.88 14.91 6.76
CA PRO A 368 -12.15 16.02 7.38
C PRO A 368 -10.88 15.59 8.13
N ASN A 369 -10.68 14.31 8.34
CA ASN A 369 -9.50 13.73 8.98
C ASN A 369 -9.12 12.39 8.33
N ASP A 370 -7.90 11.92 8.59
CA ASP A 370 -7.36 10.66 8.05
C ASP A 370 -7.70 9.44 8.94
N ASN A 371 -8.73 9.55 9.77
CA ASN A 371 -9.22 8.43 10.56
C ASN A 371 -10.22 7.63 9.73
N PHE A 372 -10.26 6.33 9.97
CA PHE A 372 -11.27 5.45 9.38
C PHE A 372 -11.99 4.71 10.51
N ASP A 373 -13.23 4.32 10.24
CA ASP A 373 -13.99 3.52 11.19
C ASP A 373 -13.51 2.05 11.11
N HIS A 374 -12.90 1.59 12.20
CA HIS A 374 -12.41 0.22 12.33
C HIS A 374 -13.50 -0.84 12.16
N ASN A 375 -14.76 -0.50 12.40
CA ASN A 375 -15.91 -1.39 12.25
C ASN A 375 -16.63 -1.23 10.91
N GLN A 376 -16.14 -0.36 10.04
CA GLN A 376 -16.76 -0.16 8.72
C GLN A 376 -16.58 -1.42 7.87
N VAL A 377 -17.70 -1.96 7.38
CA VAL A 377 -17.69 -3.05 6.39
C VAL A 377 -17.10 -2.53 5.08
N ILE A 378 -16.27 -3.35 4.44
CA ILE A 378 -15.69 -3.02 3.14
C ILE A 378 -16.79 -2.73 2.13
N SER A 379 -16.79 -1.52 1.59
CA SER A 379 -17.68 -1.07 0.53
C SER A 379 -16.83 -0.50 -0.62
N PRO A 380 -17.14 -0.82 -1.88
CA PRO A 380 -16.43 -0.26 -3.03
C PRO A 380 -16.71 1.23 -3.25
N ASN A 381 -17.64 1.84 -2.51
CA ASN A 381 -18.03 3.23 -2.70
C ASN A 381 -16.94 4.18 -2.21
N THR A 382 -16.52 5.09 -3.09
CA THR A 382 -15.55 6.15 -2.81
C THR A 382 -16.03 7.45 -3.45
N TRP A 383 -15.67 8.60 -2.85
CA TRP A 383 -15.91 9.93 -3.39
C TRP A 383 -14.83 10.37 -4.40
N VAL A 384 -13.91 9.48 -4.71
CA VAL A 384 -12.80 9.67 -5.64
C VAL A 384 -12.99 8.72 -6.81
N ASP A 385 -12.92 9.25 -8.03
CA ASP A 385 -12.90 8.43 -9.25
C ASP A 385 -11.45 8.13 -9.63
N VAL A 386 -11.08 6.86 -9.53
CA VAL A 386 -9.72 6.37 -9.78
C VAL A 386 -9.70 5.12 -10.63
N ASN A 387 -8.68 5.00 -11.45
CA ASN A 387 -8.31 3.74 -12.09
C ASN A 387 -7.05 3.19 -11.43
N ILE A 388 -7.06 1.91 -11.08
CA ILE A 388 -5.92 1.23 -10.48
C ILE A 388 -5.40 0.17 -11.45
N THR A 389 -4.11 0.25 -11.75
CA THR A 389 -3.38 -0.79 -12.48
C THR A 389 -2.43 -1.47 -11.51
N VAL A 390 -2.39 -2.80 -11.52
CA VAL A 390 -1.44 -3.59 -10.75
C VAL A 390 -0.45 -4.22 -11.71
N ASP A 391 0.80 -3.82 -11.60
CA ASP A 391 1.90 -4.34 -12.41
C ASP A 391 2.82 -5.20 -11.53
N GLU A 392 3.39 -6.23 -12.11
CA GLU A 392 4.48 -6.96 -11.47
C GLU A 392 5.78 -6.16 -11.61
N TRP A 393 6.57 -6.11 -10.54
CA TRP A 393 7.95 -5.67 -10.67
C TRP A 393 8.74 -6.76 -11.41
N GLN A 394 9.85 -6.35 -11.99
CA GLN A 394 10.75 -7.31 -12.59
C GLN A 394 11.27 -8.27 -11.53
N GLU A 395 11.11 -9.57 -11.74
CA GLU A 395 11.76 -10.60 -10.93
C GLU A 395 13.27 -10.51 -11.13
N ILE A 396 14.00 -10.85 -10.09
CA ILE A 396 15.46 -10.98 -10.11
C ILE A 396 15.76 -12.45 -9.90
N ASP A 397 16.37 -13.07 -10.90
CA ASP A 397 16.87 -14.44 -10.80
C ASP A 397 18.29 -14.38 -10.23
N GLU A 398 18.55 -15.15 -9.18
CA GLU A 398 19.85 -15.30 -8.59
C GLU A 398 20.41 -16.68 -8.89
N ASP A 399 21.56 -16.71 -9.54
CA ASP A 399 22.29 -17.93 -9.77
C ASP A 399 23.41 -18.06 -8.73
N CYS A 400 23.40 -19.14 -7.98
CA CYS A 400 24.43 -19.46 -6.99
C CYS A 400 25.22 -20.68 -7.46
N ASP A 401 26.53 -20.53 -7.56
CA ASP A 401 27.44 -21.65 -7.79
C ASP A 401 27.62 -22.46 -6.49
N LEU A 402 27.22 -23.73 -6.48
CA LEU A 402 27.34 -24.65 -5.36
C LEU A 402 28.39 -25.71 -5.62
#